data_e901a6f25a924019963ef1c5ccf2421b
#
_entry.id   e901a6f25a924019963ef1c5ccf2421b
#
_cell.length_a   1.000
_cell.length_b   1.000
_cell.length_c   1.000
_cell.angle_alpha   90.00
_cell.angle_beta   90.00
_cell.angle_gamma   90.00
#
_symmetry.space_group_name_H-M   'P 1'
#
loop_
_entity.id
_entity.type
_entity.pdbx_description
1 polymer ?
#
loop_
_entity_poly.entity_id
_entity_poly.type
_entity_poly.pdbx_seq_one_letter_code
_entity_poly.pdbx_strand_id
1 'polypeptide(L)'
;LLKHTEKESVDELIKADISELLKLGWTDPEYFKSKAADNKTDVYCAIFKPSHFDENKKYPILDYIYPGPQSLGLRDHSFGQDNGQVLSMVELGFVIVIIEGRGTSERSKSYHDYSYGQLEDNGSIEDHIQVIKNLSETRKYMNISKVGMYGHSGGGYSTANALLKY
;
A
#
# COMPACT_ATOMS: atom_id res chain seq x y z
N LEU A 1 18.61 -14.46 1.27
CA LEU A 1 18.50 -15.28 2.48
C LEU A 1 19.43 -14.73 3.54
N LEU A 2 18.92 -14.48 4.74
CA LEU A 2 19.66 -13.90 5.85
C LEU A 2 19.75 -14.90 7.01
N LYS A 3 20.84 -14.89 7.74
CA LYS A 3 21.03 -15.67 8.95
C LYS A 3 21.30 -14.74 10.13
N HIS A 4 20.53 -14.88 11.21
CA HIS A 4 20.81 -14.24 12.49
C HIS A 4 21.96 -14.94 13.18
N THR A 5 22.94 -14.21 13.66
CA THR A 5 24.09 -14.75 14.39
C THR A 5 23.97 -14.41 15.87
N GLU A 6 24.69 -15.19 16.73
CA GLU A 6 24.75 -14.94 18.18
C GLU A 6 25.36 -13.56 18.54
N LYS A 7 25.98 -12.86 17.57
CA LYS A 7 26.62 -11.55 17.76
C LYS A 7 25.70 -10.39 17.36
N GLU A 8 24.39 -10.58 17.27
CA GLU A 8 23.43 -9.57 16.81
C GLU A 8 23.78 -9.00 15.41
N SER A 9 24.54 -9.74 14.61
CA SER A 9 24.84 -9.39 13.24
C SER A 9 23.92 -10.13 12.28
N VAL A 10 23.66 -9.53 11.13
CA VAL A 10 22.90 -10.15 10.04
C VAL A 10 23.87 -10.42 8.90
N ASP A 11 24.04 -11.70 8.54
CA ASP A 11 24.87 -12.09 7.41
C ASP A 11 24.00 -12.35 6.19
N GLU A 12 24.30 -11.68 5.08
CA GLU A 12 23.67 -11.97 3.79
C GLU A 12 24.25 -13.28 3.24
N LEU A 13 23.40 -14.30 3.08
CA LEU A 13 23.81 -15.59 2.54
C LEU A 13 23.68 -15.65 1.03
N ILE A 14 22.58 -15.10 0.49
CA ILE A 14 22.29 -15.09 -0.94
C ILE A 14 21.52 -13.81 -1.25
N LYS A 15 21.99 -13.08 -2.25
CA LYS A 15 21.27 -11.93 -2.81
C LYS A 15 20.44 -12.38 -4.01
N ALA A 16 19.20 -11.90 -4.10
CA ALA A 16 18.36 -12.13 -5.28
C ALA A 16 18.96 -11.41 -6.49
N ASP A 17 19.03 -12.09 -7.62
CA ASP A 17 19.39 -11.44 -8.89
C ASP A 17 18.15 -10.82 -9.51
N ILE A 18 18.09 -9.51 -9.52
CA ILE A 18 17.01 -8.69 -10.10
C ILE A 18 17.48 -7.91 -11.33
N SER A 19 18.63 -8.27 -11.91
CA SER A 19 19.27 -7.53 -12.99
C SER A 19 18.35 -7.35 -14.21
N GLU A 20 17.58 -8.37 -14.57
CA GLU A 20 16.64 -8.29 -15.70
C GLU A 20 15.46 -7.34 -15.41
N LEU A 21 14.98 -7.28 -14.17
CA LEU A 21 13.94 -6.34 -13.78
C LEU A 21 14.43 -4.89 -13.82
N LEU A 22 15.65 -4.65 -13.35
CA LEU A 22 16.26 -3.32 -13.41
C LEU A 22 16.45 -2.83 -14.86
N LYS A 23 16.79 -3.74 -15.79
CA LYS A 23 16.85 -3.41 -17.23
C LYS A 23 15.50 -3.00 -17.81
N LEU A 24 14.40 -3.52 -17.27
CA LEU A 24 13.04 -3.14 -17.63
C LEU A 24 12.58 -1.82 -16.98
N GLY A 25 13.42 -1.21 -16.15
CA GLY A 25 13.09 0.04 -15.45
C GLY A 25 12.32 -0.15 -14.15
N TRP A 26 12.28 -1.38 -13.61
CA TRP A 26 11.64 -1.63 -12.33
C TRP A 26 12.36 -0.90 -11.19
N THR A 27 11.59 -0.40 -10.26
CA THR A 27 12.07 0.25 -9.03
C THR A 27 11.38 -0.33 -7.80
N ASP A 28 12.10 -0.36 -6.68
CA ASP A 28 11.50 -0.73 -5.40
C ASP A 28 10.30 0.17 -5.06
N PRO A 29 9.25 -0.39 -4.44
CA PRO A 29 8.19 0.43 -3.87
C PRO A 29 8.72 1.42 -2.83
N GLU A 30 8.13 2.60 -2.80
CA GLU A 30 8.43 3.59 -1.78
C GLU A 30 7.61 3.29 -0.52
N TYR A 31 8.25 2.81 0.54
CA TYR A 31 7.62 2.56 1.83
C TYR A 31 7.69 3.80 2.71
N PHE A 32 6.58 4.12 3.40
CA PHE A 32 6.49 5.31 4.25
C PHE A 32 5.42 5.14 5.32
N LYS A 33 5.40 6.10 6.26
CA LYS A 33 4.32 6.24 7.24
C LYS A 33 3.53 7.51 6.96
N SER A 34 2.22 7.43 7.16
CA SER A 34 1.32 8.57 7.12
C SER A 34 0.41 8.55 8.35
N LYS A 35 -0.37 9.60 8.52
CA LYS A 35 -1.40 9.65 9.57
C LYS A 35 -2.73 9.13 9.03
N ALA A 36 -3.41 8.33 9.87
CA ALA A 36 -4.79 7.91 9.67
C ALA A 36 -5.75 9.10 9.69
N ALA A 37 -7.04 8.85 9.45
CA ALA A 37 -8.08 9.88 9.48
C ALA A 37 -8.21 10.62 10.83
N ASP A 38 -7.78 10.00 11.93
CA ASP A 38 -7.74 10.62 13.25
C ASP A 38 -6.59 11.63 13.43
N ASN A 39 -5.72 11.79 12.46
CA ASN A 39 -4.50 12.62 12.47
C ASN A 39 -3.50 12.27 13.59
N LYS A 40 -3.63 11.12 14.21
CA LYS A 40 -2.79 10.67 15.34
C LYS A 40 -2.12 9.35 15.05
N THR A 41 -2.89 8.35 14.64
CA THR A 41 -2.42 6.99 14.42
C THR A 41 -1.53 6.90 13.19
N ASP A 42 -0.36 6.29 13.33
CA ASP A 42 0.50 5.99 12.19
C ASP A 42 -0.03 4.80 11.42
N VAL A 43 -0.13 4.92 10.11
CA VAL A 43 -0.42 3.85 9.17
C VAL A 43 0.78 3.62 8.25
N TYR A 44 1.05 2.37 7.93
CA TYR A 44 2.11 2.01 6.99
C TYR A 44 1.58 1.95 5.58
N CYS A 45 2.38 2.38 4.64
CA CYS A 45 1.97 2.56 3.26
C CYS A 45 3.11 2.23 2.30
N ALA A 46 2.75 1.86 1.07
CA ALA A 46 3.69 1.79 -0.05
C ALA A 46 3.12 2.45 -1.29
N ILE A 47 4.00 3.03 -2.11
CA ILE A 47 3.70 3.55 -3.44
C ILE A 47 4.46 2.72 -4.46
N PHE A 48 3.74 2.20 -5.45
CA PHE A 48 4.28 1.52 -6.61
C PHE A 48 4.18 2.46 -7.82
N LYS A 49 5.28 2.56 -8.55
CA LYS A 49 5.42 3.46 -9.70
C LYS A 49 5.70 2.64 -10.96
N PRO A 50 5.25 3.07 -12.14
CA PRO A 50 5.55 2.37 -13.38
C PRO A 50 7.03 2.39 -13.71
N SER A 51 7.48 1.43 -14.51
CA SER A 51 8.75 1.52 -15.20
C SER A 51 8.80 2.86 -15.96
N HIS A 52 9.96 3.47 -16.09
CA HIS A 52 10.10 4.77 -16.74
C HIS A 52 9.27 5.90 -16.11
N PHE A 53 9.09 5.84 -14.79
CA PHE A 53 8.42 6.90 -14.03
C PHE A 53 9.08 8.26 -14.25
N ASP A 54 8.25 9.27 -14.50
CA ASP A 54 8.66 10.66 -14.68
C ASP A 54 7.94 11.55 -13.65
N GLU A 55 8.67 12.11 -12.71
CA GLU A 55 8.11 12.95 -11.64
C GLU A 55 7.42 14.23 -12.11
N ASN A 56 7.70 14.66 -13.36
CA ASN A 56 7.06 15.81 -13.97
C ASN A 56 5.70 15.52 -14.61
N LYS A 57 5.33 14.26 -14.71
CA LYS A 57 4.02 13.82 -15.22
C LYS A 57 3.02 13.67 -14.09
N LYS A 58 1.74 13.68 -14.46
CA LYS A 58 0.61 13.41 -13.57
C LYS A 58 0.07 12.02 -13.82
N TYR A 59 0.03 11.21 -12.76
CA TYR A 59 -0.48 9.84 -12.81
C TYR A 59 -1.81 9.72 -12.07
N PRO A 60 -2.80 9.04 -12.63
CA PRO A 60 -3.97 8.64 -11.88
C PRO A 60 -3.56 7.68 -10.76
N ILE A 61 -4.28 7.77 -9.65
CA ILE A 61 -4.00 6.99 -8.44
C ILE A 61 -4.96 5.81 -8.39
N LEU A 62 -4.43 4.61 -8.14
CA LEU A 62 -5.23 3.46 -7.76
C LEU A 62 -4.87 3.05 -6.33
N ASP A 63 -5.87 2.99 -5.48
CA ASP A 63 -5.76 2.48 -4.13
C ASP A 63 -6.11 0.99 -4.13
N TYR A 64 -5.16 0.15 -3.77
CA TYR A 64 -5.40 -1.27 -3.55
C TYR A 64 -5.77 -1.52 -2.10
N ILE A 65 -7.02 -1.90 -1.87
CA ILE A 65 -7.55 -2.12 -0.54
C ILE A 65 -7.88 -3.59 -0.28
N TYR A 66 -7.44 -4.08 0.86
CA TYR A 66 -7.93 -5.31 1.48
C TYR A 66 -7.99 -5.11 2.99
N PRO A 67 -9.09 -4.57 3.53
CA PRO A 67 -9.20 -4.25 4.95
C PRO A 67 -9.47 -5.51 5.77
N GLY A 68 -9.25 -5.36 7.06
CA GLY A 68 -9.67 -6.35 8.04
C GLY A 68 -8.53 -6.99 8.80
N PRO A 69 -8.89 -7.71 9.87
CA PRO A 69 -7.95 -8.14 10.91
C PRO A 69 -7.01 -9.28 10.47
N GLN A 70 -7.20 -9.83 9.30
CA GLN A 70 -6.45 -10.98 8.79
C GLN A 70 -5.55 -10.62 7.60
N SER A 71 -5.55 -9.35 7.18
CA SER A 71 -4.80 -8.92 6.01
C SER A 71 -3.64 -8.02 6.38
N LEU A 72 -2.55 -8.20 5.67
CA LEU A 72 -1.42 -7.30 5.59
C LEU A 72 -1.15 -7.07 4.12
N GLY A 73 -1.36 -5.84 3.65
CA GLY A 73 -1.07 -5.44 2.29
C GLY A 73 0.43 -5.27 2.01
N LEU A 74 1.20 -5.03 3.08
CA LEU A 74 2.62 -4.72 3.01
C LEU A 74 3.48 -5.79 3.71
N ARG A 75 3.13 -7.06 3.51
CA ARG A 75 3.87 -8.17 4.11
C ARG A 75 5.36 -8.06 3.82
N ASP A 76 6.13 -8.05 4.91
CA ASP A 76 7.58 -8.32 5.00
C ASP A 76 8.47 -7.69 3.92
N HIS A 77 7.97 -6.70 3.17
CA HIS A 77 8.69 -6.09 2.05
C HIS A 77 9.26 -7.14 1.07
N SER A 78 8.61 -8.29 1.01
CA SER A 78 9.08 -9.36 0.15
C SER A 78 8.74 -9.07 -1.31
N PHE A 79 9.56 -9.58 -2.17
CA PHE A 79 9.32 -9.67 -3.60
C PHE A 79 8.22 -10.72 -3.84
N GLY A 80 7.03 -10.46 -3.30
CA GLY A 80 6.01 -11.46 -3.13
C GLY A 80 5.06 -11.62 -4.30
N GLN A 81 4.34 -12.71 -4.26
CA GLN A 81 3.37 -13.14 -5.29
C GLN A 81 2.23 -12.13 -5.49
N ASP A 82 1.88 -11.40 -4.44
CA ASP A 82 0.75 -10.47 -4.46
C ASP A 82 1.04 -9.18 -5.26
N ASN A 83 2.32 -8.90 -5.53
CA ASN A 83 2.72 -7.74 -6.30
C ASN A 83 2.51 -7.89 -7.81
N GLY A 84 2.27 -9.09 -8.34
CA GLY A 84 2.11 -9.31 -9.78
C GLY A 84 0.94 -8.53 -10.37
N GLN A 85 -0.21 -8.48 -9.70
CA GLN A 85 -1.35 -7.69 -10.13
C GLN A 85 -1.08 -6.19 -10.00
N VAL A 86 -0.47 -5.76 -8.90
CA VAL A 86 -0.07 -4.37 -8.67
C VAL A 86 0.90 -3.91 -9.76
N LEU A 87 1.95 -4.70 -10.03
CA LEU A 87 2.94 -4.41 -11.06
C LEU A 87 2.32 -4.31 -12.46
N SER A 88 1.38 -5.19 -12.79
CA SER A 88 0.66 -5.11 -14.08
C SER A 88 -0.13 -3.82 -14.22
N MET A 89 -0.78 -3.36 -13.15
CA MET A 89 -1.57 -2.13 -13.16
C MET A 89 -0.70 -0.87 -13.22
N VAL A 90 0.46 -0.85 -12.56
CA VAL A 90 1.36 0.32 -12.67
C VAL A 90 1.89 0.48 -14.08
N GLU A 91 2.17 -0.62 -14.82
CA GLU A 91 2.62 -0.56 -16.21
C GLU A 91 1.55 -0.03 -17.19
N LEU A 92 0.28 -0.02 -16.79
CA LEU A 92 -0.78 0.68 -17.52
C LEU A 92 -0.77 2.21 -17.29
N GLY A 93 0.15 2.73 -16.49
CA GLY A 93 0.32 4.15 -16.25
C GLY A 93 -0.36 4.68 -15.00
N PHE A 94 -0.67 3.80 -14.04
CA PHE A 94 -1.16 4.21 -12.72
C PHE A 94 -0.02 4.30 -11.70
N VAL A 95 -0.20 5.13 -10.69
CA VAL A 95 0.51 5.01 -9.42
C VAL A 95 -0.41 4.26 -8.46
N ILE A 96 0.08 3.15 -7.87
CA ILE A 96 -0.71 2.37 -6.93
C ILE A 96 -0.25 2.67 -5.51
N VAL A 97 -1.22 2.85 -4.62
CA VAL A 97 -0.99 3.00 -3.19
C VAL A 97 -1.58 1.79 -2.47
N ILE A 98 -0.80 1.22 -1.55
CA ILE A 98 -1.26 0.22 -0.59
C ILE A 98 -1.16 0.84 0.79
N ILE A 99 -2.25 0.78 1.55
CA ILE A 99 -2.35 1.41 2.86
C ILE A 99 -2.85 0.39 3.87
N GLU A 100 -2.12 0.21 4.96
CA GLU A 100 -2.57 -0.59 6.10
C GLU A 100 -3.33 0.29 7.07
N GLY A 101 -4.58 0.60 6.72
CA GLY A 101 -5.48 1.38 7.56
C GLY A 101 -5.79 0.69 8.89
N ARG A 102 -6.37 1.43 9.84
CA ARG A 102 -6.74 0.89 11.15
C ARG A 102 -7.65 -0.33 11.01
N GLY A 103 -7.41 -1.33 11.83
CA GLY A 103 -8.12 -2.61 11.80
C GLY A 103 -7.34 -3.74 11.11
N THR A 104 -6.22 -3.45 10.43
CA THR A 104 -5.34 -4.50 9.88
C THR A 104 -4.52 -5.18 10.99
N SER A 105 -3.94 -6.34 10.67
CA SER A 105 -3.24 -7.20 11.63
C SER A 105 -1.84 -6.73 12.02
N GLU A 106 -1.20 -7.47 12.91
CA GLU A 106 0.21 -7.33 13.33
C GLU A 106 0.58 -5.98 13.95
N ARG A 107 -0.40 -5.29 14.53
CA ARG A 107 -0.25 -4.05 15.29
C ARG A 107 -0.76 -4.24 16.72
N SER A 108 -0.98 -3.16 17.46
CA SER A 108 -1.57 -3.24 18.79
C SER A 108 -3.00 -3.79 18.77
N LYS A 109 -3.45 -4.34 19.91
CA LYS A 109 -4.84 -4.81 20.03
C LYS A 109 -5.84 -3.70 19.68
N SER A 110 -5.65 -2.49 20.15
CA SER A 110 -6.54 -1.36 19.87
C SER A 110 -6.57 -0.98 18.38
N TYR A 111 -5.47 -1.15 17.67
CA TYR A 111 -5.40 -0.95 16.24
C TYR A 111 -6.22 -2.01 15.49
N HIS A 112 -6.01 -3.27 15.86
CA HIS A 112 -6.70 -4.42 15.28
C HIS A 112 -8.20 -4.39 15.57
N ASP A 113 -8.59 -4.07 16.82
CA ASP A 113 -9.99 -4.04 17.24
C ASP A 113 -10.82 -2.95 16.52
N TYR A 114 -10.17 -2.00 15.85
CA TYR A 114 -10.86 -0.94 15.14
C TYR A 114 -11.82 -1.44 14.06
N SER A 115 -11.55 -2.61 13.49
CA SER A 115 -12.44 -3.24 12.48
C SER A 115 -13.54 -4.11 13.10
N TYR A 116 -13.48 -4.40 14.39
CA TYR A 116 -14.43 -5.31 15.04
C TYR A 116 -15.83 -4.69 15.13
N GLY A 117 -16.83 -5.41 14.62
CA GLY A 117 -18.22 -4.95 14.61
C GLY A 117 -18.50 -3.77 13.68
N GLN A 118 -17.53 -3.35 12.88
CA GLN A 118 -17.63 -2.20 11.97
C GLN A 118 -17.34 -2.57 10.51
N LEU A 119 -17.55 -3.81 10.14
CA LEU A 119 -17.32 -4.27 8.77
C LEU A 119 -18.22 -3.56 7.75
N GLU A 120 -19.42 -3.13 8.16
CA GLU A 120 -20.35 -2.40 7.32
C GLU A 120 -19.87 -0.96 7.01
N ASP A 121 -19.26 -0.31 7.99
CA ASP A 121 -18.72 1.05 7.83
C ASP A 121 -17.28 1.03 7.32
N ASN A 122 -16.65 -0.13 7.38
CA ASN A 122 -15.34 -0.40 6.82
C ASN A 122 -14.30 0.65 7.17
N GLY A 123 -14.06 0.81 8.46
CA GLY A 123 -13.35 1.90 9.12
C GLY A 123 -12.00 2.32 8.54
N SER A 124 -11.44 1.52 7.63
CA SER A 124 -10.18 1.87 6.99
C SER A 124 -10.33 2.78 5.75
N ILE A 125 -11.50 2.92 5.15
CA ILE A 125 -11.70 3.75 3.94
C ILE A 125 -11.32 5.22 4.23
N GLU A 126 -11.73 5.74 5.36
CA GLU A 126 -11.39 7.12 5.76
C GLU A 126 -9.88 7.30 5.92
N ASP A 127 -9.19 6.29 6.46
CA ASP A 127 -7.74 6.31 6.57
C ASP A 127 -7.08 6.34 5.18
N HIS A 128 -7.57 5.54 4.24
CA HIS A 128 -7.12 5.54 2.86
C HIS A 128 -7.31 6.91 2.19
N ILE A 129 -8.48 7.50 2.33
CA ILE A 129 -8.79 8.84 1.80
C ILE A 129 -7.84 9.89 2.39
N GLN A 130 -7.64 9.86 3.71
CA GLN A 130 -6.76 10.82 4.38
C GLN A 130 -5.30 10.67 3.92
N VAL A 131 -4.80 9.44 3.83
CA VAL A 131 -3.45 9.16 3.36
C VAL A 131 -3.25 9.65 1.93
N ILE A 132 -4.18 9.37 1.02
CA ILE A 132 -4.09 9.80 -0.39
C ILE A 132 -4.06 11.33 -0.48
N LYS A 133 -4.86 12.03 0.32
CA LYS A 133 -4.81 13.51 0.41
C LYS A 133 -3.43 13.99 0.87
N ASN A 134 -2.92 13.46 1.98
CA ASN A 134 -1.60 13.81 2.50
C ASN A 134 -0.48 13.56 1.49
N LEU A 135 -0.56 12.45 0.75
CA LEU A 135 0.42 12.12 -0.28
C LEU A 135 0.40 13.10 -1.44
N SER A 136 -0.77 13.48 -1.92
CA SER A 136 -0.93 14.38 -3.06
C SER A 136 -0.42 15.80 -2.78
N GLU A 137 -0.36 16.21 -1.53
CA GLU A 137 0.21 17.52 -1.13
C GLU A 137 1.72 17.58 -1.36
N THR A 138 2.41 16.46 -1.12
CA THR A 138 3.87 16.40 -1.18
C THR A 138 4.40 15.77 -2.47
N ARG A 139 3.58 14.97 -3.16
CA ARG A 139 3.95 14.24 -4.38
C ARG A 139 3.19 14.79 -5.57
N LYS A 140 3.78 15.77 -6.23
CA LYS A 140 3.13 16.52 -7.33
C LYS A 140 2.75 15.67 -8.54
N TYR A 141 3.36 14.51 -8.70
CA TYR A 141 3.01 13.55 -9.75
C TYR A 141 1.68 12.81 -9.50
N MET A 142 1.16 12.82 -8.27
CA MET A 142 -0.13 12.18 -7.93
C MET A 142 -1.30 13.08 -8.36
N ASN A 143 -2.17 12.56 -9.21
CA ASN A 143 -3.34 13.28 -9.69
C ASN A 143 -4.55 13.02 -8.79
N ILE A 144 -4.74 13.83 -7.77
CA ILE A 144 -5.85 13.70 -6.80
C ILE A 144 -7.24 13.85 -7.44
N SER A 145 -7.36 14.40 -8.66
CA SER A 145 -8.63 14.45 -9.36
C SER A 145 -9.00 13.16 -10.10
N LYS A 146 -8.10 12.18 -10.11
CA LYS A 146 -8.26 10.87 -10.75
C LYS A 146 -7.82 9.78 -9.78
N VAL A 147 -8.67 9.49 -8.82
CA VAL A 147 -8.46 8.43 -7.83
C VAL A 147 -9.47 7.32 -8.07
N GLY A 148 -8.98 6.11 -8.18
CA GLY A 148 -9.77 4.89 -8.19
C GLY A 148 -9.38 3.98 -7.03
N MET A 149 -10.23 3.02 -6.72
CA MET A 149 -9.97 2.00 -5.72
C MET A 149 -10.30 0.63 -6.31
N TYR A 150 -9.58 -0.39 -5.91
CA TYR A 150 -9.88 -1.77 -6.25
C TYR A 150 -9.44 -2.72 -5.15
N GLY A 151 -10.07 -3.88 -5.10
CA GLY A 151 -9.73 -4.92 -4.15
C GLY A 151 -10.53 -6.20 -4.40
N HIS A 152 -10.09 -7.28 -3.77
CA HIS A 152 -10.72 -8.60 -3.88
C HIS A 152 -11.50 -8.90 -2.60
N SER A 153 -12.59 -9.67 -2.70
CA SER A 153 -13.39 -10.13 -1.55
C SER A 153 -13.81 -8.96 -0.62
N GLY A 154 -13.32 -8.91 0.62
CA GLY A 154 -13.51 -7.76 1.52
C GLY A 154 -13.04 -6.44 0.93
N GLY A 155 -11.96 -6.45 0.15
CA GLY A 155 -11.50 -5.28 -0.58
C GLY A 155 -12.47 -4.84 -1.69
N GLY A 156 -13.12 -5.78 -2.36
CA GLY A 156 -14.20 -5.49 -3.33
C GLY A 156 -15.40 -4.84 -2.65
N TYR A 157 -15.79 -5.33 -1.47
CA TYR A 157 -16.84 -4.71 -0.65
C TYR A 157 -16.49 -3.27 -0.27
N SER A 158 -15.26 -3.05 0.21
CA SER A 158 -14.78 -1.71 0.55
C SER A 158 -14.75 -0.77 -0.65
N THR A 159 -14.33 -1.28 -1.80
CA THR A 159 -14.33 -0.52 -3.05
C THR A 159 -15.74 -0.05 -3.41
N ALA A 160 -16.72 -0.96 -3.36
CA ALA A 160 -18.12 -0.61 -3.62
C ALA A 160 -18.66 0.39 -2.59
N ASN A 161 -18.35 0.19 -1.31
CA ASN A 161 -18.76 1.08 -0.23
C ASN A 161 -18.14 2.48 -0.37
N ALA A 162 -16.84 2.55 -0.71
CA ALA A 162 -16.17 3.83 -0.98
C ALA A 162 -16.84 4.59 -2.12
N LEU A 163 -17.14 3.91 -3.24
CA LEU A 163 -17.79 4.52 -4.40
C LEU A 163 -19.21 5.06 -4.09
N LEU A 164 -19.91 4.43 -3.16
CA LEU A 164 -21.28 4.84 -2.80
C LEU A 164 -21.31 5.97 -1.76
N LYS A 165 -20.27 6.08 -0.92
CA LYS A 165 -20.24 7.03 0.21
C LYS A 165 -19.39 8.27 -0.04
N TYR A 166 -18.38 8.17 -0.92
CA TYR A 166 -17.38 9.20 -1.19
C TYR A 166 -17.21 9.48 -2.67
#